data_876bb99eb75abd6ed6b32dcd2c739299
#
_entry.id   876bb99eb75abd6ed6b32dcd2c739299
#
_cell.length_a   1.000
_cell.length_b   1.000
_cell.length_c   1.000
_cell.angle_alpha   90.00
_cell.angle_beta   90.00
_cell.angle_gamma   90.00
#
_symmetry.space_group_name_H-M   'P 1'
#
loop_
_entity.id
_entity.type
_entity.pdbx_description
1 polymer ?
#
loop_
_entity_poly.entity_id
_entity_poly.type
_entity_poly.pdbx_seq_one_letter_code
_entity_poly.pdbx_strand_id
1 'polypeptide(L)'
;MVPDRFCGTNFTTNMGRPAGKILTASMFVVVAGMLIWMCGLFIRMDFVPIRMTIDGTQVSITSGYTDTSFSTDEILDLQLLDSLPDDSFVRSNGSADGHQLLGVFRGKKTGPCRMYVELDESPVLSIQTDEYTVFLTAPTKIQAENWYQELKDHMFDN
;
A
#
# COMPACT_ATOMS: atom_id res chain seq x y z
N MET A 1 32.45 25.98 -20.01
CA MET A 1 32.08 24.62 -20.39
C MET A 1 33.11 24.17 -21.41
N VAL A 2 33.84 23.13 -21.16
CA VAL A 2 34.80 22.53 -22.10
C VAL A 2 34.21 21.20 -22.56
N PRO A 3 33.97 20.99 -23.85
CA PRO A 3 33.47 19.71 -24.35
C PRO A 3 34.58 18.68 -24.24
N ASP A 4 34.26 17.54 -23.63
CA ASP A 4 35.15 16.39 -23.60
C ASP A 4 35.06 15.63 -24.91
N ARG A 5 36.20 15.33 -25.54
CA ARG A 5 36.24 14.67 -26.86
C ARG A 5 35.95 13.17 -26.87
N PHE A 6 35.69 12.60 -25.69
CA PHE A 6 35.49 11.17 -25.52
C PHE A 6 34.05 10.81 -25.16
N CYS A 7 33.15 10.81 -26.03
CA CYS A 7 31.69 10.54 -25.91
C CYS A 7 30.79 11.78 -25.97
N GLY A 8 30.94 12.54 -26.99
CA GLY A 8 29.92 13.32 -27.71
C GLY A 8 28.94 14.26 -26.99
N THR A 9 28.76 14.29 -25.66
CA THR A 9 27.83 15.22 -24.98
C THR A 9 28.07 15.40 -23.46
N ASN A 10 29.23 15.05 -22.94
CA ASN A 10 29.49 15.25 -21.51
C ASN A 10 29.93 16.69 -21.21
N PHE A 11 29.07 17.46 -20.56
CA PHE A 11 29.41 18.76 -20.03
C PHE A 11 29.91 18.60 -18.59
N THR A 12 31.16 18.93 -18.33
CA THR A 12 31.70 19.02 -16.97
C THR A 12 31.52 20.41 -16.40
N THR A 13 31.09 20.50 -15.14
CA THR A 13 30.93 21.77 -14.43
C THR A 13 32.30 22.28 -14.07
N ASN A 14 32.60 23.55 -14.43
CA ASN A 14 33.87 24.17 -14.08
C ASN A 14 33.89 24.52 -12.59
N MET A 15 34.55 23.67 -11.80
CA MET A 15 34.70 23.83 -10.34
C MET A 15 35.68 24.94 -9.94
N GLY A 16 36.43 25.54 -10.87
CA GLY A 16 37.27 26.66 -10.61
C GLY A 16 36.52 27.98 -10.41
N ARG A 17 35.26 28.04 -10.83
CA ARG A 17 34.39 29.21 -10.67
C ARG A 17 33.42 29.06 -9.52
N PRO A 18 33.13 30.11 -8.70
CA PRO A 18 32.17 30.02 -7.60
C PRO A 18 30.77 29.57 -8.06
N ALA A 19 30.33 30.01 -9.24
CA ALA A 19 29.06 29.58 -9.83
C ALA A 19 29.00 28.05 -10.09
N GLY A 20 30.10 27.43 -10.50
CA GLY A 20 30.17 25.96 -10.70
C GLY A 20 30.07 25.20 -9.39
N LYS A 21 30.71 25.71 -8.33
CA LYS A 21 30.62 25.10 -6.98
C LYS A 21 29.20 25.21 -6.42
N ILE A 22 28.54 26.35 -6.56
CA ILE A 22 27.15 26.56 -6.11
C ILE A 22 26.19 25.63 -6.87
N LEU A 23 26.33 25.54 -8.20
CA LEU A 23 25.51 24.66 -9.01
C LEU A 23 25.66 23.20 -8.60
N THR A 24 26.88 22.73 -8.40
CA THR A 24 27.15 21.35 -7.97
C THR A 24 26.60 21.11 -6.55
N ALA A 25 26.83 22.01 -5.62
CA ALA A 25 26.31 21.90 -4.26
C ALA A 25 24.77 21.88 -4.23
N SER A 26 24.12 22.75 -5.01
CA SER A 26 22.64 22.75 -5.09
C SER A 26 22.09 21.45 -5.67
N MET A 27 22.76 20.87 -6.67
CA MET A 27 22.37 19.58 -7.24
C MET A 27 22.48 18.44 -6.19
N PHE A 28 23.54 18.43 -5.39
CA PHE A 28 23.68 17.46 -4.30
C PHE A 28 22.58 17.62 -3.24
N VAL A 29 22.23 18.84 -2.86
CA VAL A 29 21.15 19.10 -1.91
C VAL A 29 19.80 18.62 -2.44
N VAL A 30 19.50 18.85 -3.72
CA VAL A 30 18.26 18.38 -4.35
C VAL A 30 18.20 16.85 -4.38
N VAL A 31 19.29 16.20 -4.79
CA VAL A 31 19.36 14.73 -4.84
C VAL A 31 19.24 14.13 -3.43
N ALA A 32 19.95 14.69 -2.44
CA ALA A 32 19.84 14.23 -1.06
C ALA A 32 18.42 14.42 -0.50
N GLY A 33 17.79 15.57 -0.76
CA GLY A 33 16.39 15.81 -0.38
C GLY A 33 15.42 14.83 -1.02
N MET A 34 15.60 14.51 -2.30
CA MET A 34 14.81 13.52 -3.01
C MET A 34 14.99 12.11 -2.42
N LEU A 35 16.22 11.72 -2.08
CA LEU A 35 16.51 10.43 -1.47
C LEU A 35 15.88 10.33 -0.06
N ILE A 36 16.01 11.37 0.76
CA ILE A 36 15.39 11.40 2.10
C ILE A 36 13.86 11.30 1.98
N TRP A 37 13.25 12.02 1.06
CA TRP A 37 11.80 11.95 0.82
C TRP A 37 11.37 10.56 0.37
N MET A 38 12.12 9.95 -0.55
CA MET A 38 11.85 8.59 -1.04
C MET A 38 12.02 7.54 0.07
N CYS A 39 13.06 7.64 0.89
CA CYS A 39 13.23 6.79 2.08
C CYS A 39 12.05 6.94 3.06
N GLY A 40 11.58 8.17 3.28
CA GLY A 40 10.41 8.43 4.12
C GLY A 40 9.13 7.75 3.61
N LEU A 41 8.94 7.70 2.29
CA LEU A 41 7.81 6.96 1.68
C LEU A 41 7.92 5.45 1.93
N PHE A 42 9.10 4.86 1.73
CA PHE A 42 9.30 3.42 1.98
C PHE A 42 9.08 3.06 3.45
N ILE A 43 9.65 3.85 4.37
CA ILE A 43 9.42 3.66 5.81
C ILE A 43 7.92 3.73 6.13
N ARG A 44 7.20 4.66 5.54
CA ARG A 44 5.75 4.77 5.75
C ARG A 44 4.99 3.54 5.24
N MET A 45 5.40 2.97 4.12
CA MET A 45 4.76 1.77 3.57
C MET A 45 4.97 0.54 4.47
N ASP A 46 6.16 0.38 5.07
CA ASP A 46 6.52 -0.79 5.86
C ASP A 46 6.08 -0.71 7.32
N PHE A 47 6.00 0.51 7.88
CA PHE A 47 5.78 0.70 9.33
C PHE A 47 4.39 1.24 9.70
N VAL A 48 3.56 1.63 8.73
CA VAL A 48 2.18 2.02 9.03
C VAL A 48 1.31 0.77 9.05
N PRO A 49 0.80 0.37 10.24
CA PRO A 49 0.00 -0.84 10.35
C PRO A 49 -1.33 -0.66 9.60
N ILE A 50 -1.84 -1.78 9.11
CA ILE A 50 -3.17 -1.86 8.54
C ILE A 50 -4.18 -1.58 9.66
N ARG A 51 -5.12 -0.68 9.40
CA ARG A 51 -6.18 -0.29 10.34
C ARG A 51 -7.52 -0.30 9.64
N MET A 52 -8.50 -0.83 10.32
CA MET A 52 -9.90 -0.72 9.95
C MET A 52 -10.61 0.15 11.01
N THR A 53 -11.44 1.05 10.55
CA THR A 53 -12.31 1.90 11.38
C THR A 53 -13.71 1.90 10.79
N ILE A 54 -14.73 1.85 11.66
CA ILE A 54 -16.12 1.93 11.28
C ILE A 54 -16.68 3.21 11.89
N ASP A 55 -17.26 4.07 11.07
CA ASP A 55 -17.91 5.31 11.47
C ASP A 55 -19.34 5.33 10.91
N GLY A 56 -20.30 5.00 11.78
CA GLY A 56 -21.68 4.76 11.37
C GLY A 56 -21.78 3.58 10.39
N THR A 57 -22.20 3.84 9.16
CA THR A 57 -22.27 2.83 8.10
C THR A 57 -21.03 2.79 7.23
N GLN A 58 -20.05 3.67 7.44
CA GLN A 58 -18.86 3.74 6.61
C GLN A 58 -17.69 2.96 7.21
N VAL A 59 -17.20 1.99 6.47
CA VAL A 59 -15.99 1.23 6.78
C VAL A 59 -14.83 1.86 6.03
N SER A 60 -13.76 2.19 6.75
CA SER A 60 -12.52 2.72 6.16
C SER A 60 -11.35 1.82 6.54
N ILE A 61 -10.61 1.37 5.54
CA ILE A 61 -9.40 0.59 5.70
C ILE A 61 -8.23 1.44 5.23
N THR A 62 -7.27 1.65 6.10
CA THR A 62 -6.07 2.47 5.83
C THR A 62 -4.82 1.65 5.98
N SER A 63 -3.84 1.93 5.12
CA SER A 63 -2.51 1.36 5.16
C SER A 63 -1.46 2.42 4.82
N GLY A 64 -0.20 2.10 4.96
CA GLY A 64 0.88 3.04 4.57
C GLY A 64 0.92 3.34 3.07
N TYR A 65 0.24 2.53 2.24
CA TYR A 65 0.29 2.61 0.79
C TYR A 65 -1.02 3.10 0.16
N THR A 66 -2.15 2.51 0.54
CA THR A 66 -3.45 2.78 -0.08
C THR A 66 -4.56 2.69 0.95
N ASP A 67 -5.61 3.47 0.73
CA ASP A 67 -6.79 3.50 1.58
C ASP A 67 -8.01 3.10 0.76
N THR A 68 -9.00 2.52 1.42
CA THR A 68 -10.28 2.18 0.81
C THR A 68 -11.40 2.45 1.80
N SER A 69 -12.55 2.86 1.28
CA SER A 69 -13.77 3.01 2.06
C SER A 69 -14.97 2.48 1.27
N PHE A 70 -15.92 1.90 1.98
CA PHE A 70 -17.19 1.37 1.46
C PHE A 70 -18.23 1.40 2.57
N SER A 71 -19.52 1.29 2.20
CA SER A 71 -20.60 1.21 3.16
C SER A 71 -20.82 -0.22 3.66
N THR A 72 -21.28 -0.38 4.91
CA THR A 72 -21.73 -1.67 5.42
C THR A 72 -22.87 -2.26 4.59
N ASP A 73 -23.70 -1.41 3.96
CA ASP A 73 -24.79 -1.82 3.08
C ASP A 73 -24.32 -2.47 1.77
N GLU A 74 -23.06 -2.22 1.38
CA GLU A 74 -22.44 -2.83 0.19
C GLU A 74 -21.88 -4.22 0.46
N ILE A 75 -21.84 -4.66 1.73
CA ILE A 75 -21.25 -5.94 2.12
C ILE A 75 -22.26 -7.06 1.78
N LEU A 76 -21.89 -7.94 0.87
CA LEU A 76 -22.68 -9.11 0.47
C LEU A 76 -22.36 -10.35 1.30
N ASP A 77 -21.09 -10.51 1.65
CA ASP A 77 -20.60 -11.66 2.42
C ASP A 77 -19.38 -11.27 3.26
N LEU A 78 -19.28 -11.87 4.44
CA LEU A 78 -18.22 -11.64 5.42
C LEU A 78 -17.72 -12.95 5.96
N GLN A 79 -16.45 -13.25 5.76
CA GLN A 79 -15.83 -14.51 6.19
C GLN A 79 -14.50 -14.25 6.89
N LEU A 80 -14.21 -15.08 7.90
CA LEU A 80 -12.89 -15.14 8.52
C LEU A 80 -12.23 -16.44 8.05
N LEU A 81 -11.16 -16.31 7.27
CA LEU A 81 -10.44 -17.42 6.63
C LEU A 81 -9.13 -17.67 7.38
N ASP A 82 -8.71 -18.91 7.47
CA ASP A 82 -7.41 -19.27 8.06
C ASP A 82 -6.23 -18.82 7.19
N SER A 83 -6.45 -18.63 5.90
CA SER A 83 -5.44 -18.15 4.94
C SER A 83 -6.10 -17.55 3.71
N LEU A 84 -5.33 -16.85 2.89
CA LEU A 84 -5.79 -16.41 1.57
C LEU A 84 -6.31 -17.60 0.75
N PRO A 85 -7.37 -17.38 -0.05
CA PRO A 85 -7.88 -18.40 -0.97
C PRO A 85 -6.79 -18.87 -1.95
N ASP A 86 -6.85 -20.16 -2.30
CA ASP A 86 -5.99 -20.72 -3.36
C ASP A 86 -6.44 -20.20 -4.73
N ASP A 87 -6.00 -19.00 -5.06
CA ASP A 87 -6.26 -18.31 -6.31
C ASP A 87 -4.98 -17.69 -6.86
N SER A 88 -4.96 -17.44 -8.15
CA SER A 88 -3.86 -16.79 -8.84
C SER A 88 -4.14 -15.29 -8.90
N PHE A 89 -3.50 -14.52 -8.01
CA PHE A 89 -3.67 -13.08 -7.93
C PHE A 89 -2.64 -12.34 -8.79
N VAL A 90 -3.14 -11.50 -9.67
CA VAL A 90 -2.31 -10.60 -10.50
C VAL A 90 -2.44 -9.19 -9.98
N ARG A 91 -1.32 -8.55 -9.69
CA ARG A 91 -1.27 -7.17 -9.22
C ARG A 91 -1.59 -6.20 -10.36
N SER A 92 -2.59 -5.35 -10.14
CA SER A 92 -2.93 -4.25 -11.05
C SER A 92 -2.25 -2.95 -10.60
N ASN A 93 -2.29 -2.64 -9.30
CA ASN A 93 -1.63 -1.47 -8.71
C ASN A 93 -1.37 -1.74 -7.22
N GLY A 94 -0.15 -1.53 -6.75
CA GLY A 94 0.16 -1.76 -5.34
C GLY A 94 1.55 -2.31 -5.10
N SER A 95 1.80 -2.77 -3.87
CA SER A 95 2.99 -3.50 -3.46
C SER A 95 2.68 -4.98 -3.32
N ALA A 96 3.60 -5.82 -3.77
CA ALA A 96 3.59 -7.25 -3.53
C ALA A 96 5.03 -7.68 -3.33
N ASP A 97 5.37 -8.02 -2.12
CA ASP A 97 6.67 -8.56 -1.75
C ASP A 97 6.50 -9.91 -1.00
N GLY A 98 7.57 -10.46 -0.46
CA GLY A 98 7.51 -11.74 0.26
C GLY A 98 6.79 -11.68 1.60
N HIS A 99 6.38 -10.51 2.09
CA HIS A 99 5.80 -10.29 3.41
C HIS A 99 4.38 -9.73 3.35
N GLN A 100 4.08 -8.89 2.36
CA GLN A 100 2.79 -8.19 2.30
C GLN A 100 2.25 -8.05 0.88
N LEU A 101 0.92 -7.98 0.79
CA LEU A 101 0.16 -7.68 -0.42
C LEU A 101 -0.72 -6.46 -0.14
N LEU A 102 -0.37 -5.31 -0.72
CA LEU A 102 -1.09 -4.06 -0.51
C LEU A 102 -1.53 -3.46 -1.84
N GLY A 103 -2.81 -3.17 -1.99
CA GLY A 103 -3.34 -2.48 -3.16
C GLY A 103 -4.39 -3.23 -3.96
N VAL A 104 -4.45 -2.98 -5.26
CA VAL A 104 -5.46 -3.52 -6.17
C VAL A 104 -4.90 -4.71 -6.91
N PHE A 105 -5.61 -5.82 -6.81
CA PHE A 105 -5.29 -7.09 -7.45
C PHE A 105 -6.50 -7.63 -8.21
N ARG A 106 -6.25 -8.64 -9.01
CA ARG A 106 -7.30 -9.42 -9.67
C ARG A 106 -7.00 -10.90 -9.50
N GLY A 107 -7.89 -11.61 -8.82
CA GLY A 107 -7.89 -13.06 -8.76
C GLY A 107 -8.50 -13.68 -10.01
N LYS A 108 -8.02 -14.86 -10.40
CA LYS A 108 -8.58 -15.60 -11.52
C LYS A 108 -9.99 -16.12 -11.22
N LYS A 109 -10.23 -16.54 -9.98
CA LYS A 109 -11.53 -17.04 -9.49
C LYS A 109 -12.30 -15.94 -8.77
N THR A 110 -11.60 -15.18 -7.91
CA THR A 110 -12.17 -14.14 -7.05
C THR A 110 -12.57 -12.87 -7.81
N GLY A 111 -11.93 -12.60 -8.96
CA GLY A 111 -12.18 -11.36 -9.71
C GLY A 111 -11.43 -10.13 -9.15
N PRO A 112 -12.02 -8.93 -9.24
CA PRO A 112 -11.40 -7.71 -8.68
C PRO A 112 -11.29 -7.82 -7.16
N CYS A 113 -10.13 -7.49 -6.61
CA CYS A 113 -9.93 -7.51 -5.16
C CYS A 113 -8.96 -6.41 -4.70
N ARG A 114 -9.12 -5.99 -3.45
CA ARG A 114 -8.23 -5.10 -2.74
C ARG A 114 -7.58 -5.89 -1.61
N MET A 115 -6.27 -5.81 -1.53
CA MET A 115 -5.50 -6.57 -0.54
C MET A 115 -4.83 -5.64 0.45
N TYR A 116 -4.99 -5.97 1.71
CA TYR A 116 -4.35 -5.39 2.88
C TYR A 116 -3.89 -6.56 3.75
N VAL A 117 -2.95 -7.35 3.21
CA VAL A 117 -2.60 -8.65 3.77
C VAL A 117 -1.13 -8.70 4.09
N GLU A 118 -0.81 -9.04 5.33
CA GLU A 118 0.51 -9.48 5.78
C GLU A 118 0.52 -11.01 5.71
N LEU A 119 1.43 -11.58 4.91
CA LEU A 119 1.41 -13.02 4.57
C LEU A 119 1.75 -13.93 5.75
N ASP A 120 2.44 -13.39 6.75
CA ASP A 120 2.81 -14.10 7.97
C ASP A 120 1.72 -14.03 9.06
N GLU A 121 0.66 -13.25 8.83
CA GLU A 121 -0.43 -13.03 9.76
C GLU A 121 -1.70 -13.80 9.35
N SER A 122 -2.37 -14.35 10.35
CA SER A 122 -3.67 -15.03 10.18
C SER A 122 -4.56 -14.80 11.39
N PRO A 123 -5.87 -14.81 11.26
CA PRO A 123 -6.70 -15.11 10.08
C PRO A 123 -6.83 -13.92 9.12
N VAL A 124 -7.30 -14.21 7.91
CA VAL A 124 -7.62 -13.24 6.87
C VAL A 124 -9.11 -12.95 6.87
N LEU A 125 -9.49 -11.70 7.04
CA LEU A 125 -10.86 -11.24 6.90
C LEU A 125 -11.16 -11.01 5.42
N SER A 126 -12.18 -11.69 4.90
CA SER A 126 -12.69 -11.54 3.54
C SER A 126 -14.02 -10.82 3.58
N ILE A 127 -14.08 -9.65 2.95
CA ILE A 127 -15.28 -8.82 2.85
C ILE A 127 -15.64 -8.73 1.36
N GLN A 128 -16.72 -9.35 0.97
CA GLN A 128 -17.22 -9.30 -0.39
C GLN A 128 -18.22 -8.16 -0.53
N THR A 129 -17.91 -7.21 -1.42
CA THR A 129 -18.85 -6.16 -1.86
C THR A 129 -19.39 -6.51 -3.24
N ASP A 130 -20.32 -5.72 -3.76
CA ASP A 130 -20.88 -5.89 -5.10
C ASP A 130 -19.85 -5.61 -6.22
N GLU A 131 -18.82 -4.79 -5.96
CA GLU A 131 -17.82 -4.43 -6.97
C GLU A 131 -16.51 -5.23 -6.87
N TYR A 132 -16.06 -5.56 -5.65
CA TYR A 132 -14.77 -6.22 -5.38
C TYR A 132 -14.77 -6.95 -4.04
N THR A 133 -13.79 -7.81 -3.84
CA THR A 133 -13.53 -8.44 -2.54
C THR A 133 -12.36 -7.77 -1.85
N VAL A 134 -12.49 -7.47 -0.57
CA VAL A 134 -11.39 -6.98 0.27
C VAL A 134 -10.84 -8.11 1.11
N PHE A 135 -9.53 -8.32 1.05
CA PHE A 135 -8.80 -9.21 1.95
C PHE A 135 -7.98 -8.37 2.91
N LEU A 136 -8.13 -8.63 4.20
CA LEU A 136 -7.55 -7.84 5.26
C LEU A 136 -6.98 -8.75 6.35
N THR A 137 -5.74 -8.54 6.76
CA THR A 137 -5.18 -9.12 7.98
C THR A 137 -5.10 -8.07 9.08
N ALA A 138 -5.25 -8.51 10.32
CA ALA A 138 -5.05 -7.67 11.49
C ALA A 138 -3.74 -8.06 12.19
N PRO A 139 -3.10 -7.13 12.91
CA PRO A 139 -1.87 -7.40 13.65
C PRO A 139 -1.97 -8.51 14.70
N THR A 140 -3.17 -8.88 15.10
CA THR A 140 -3.42 -9.99 16.02
C THR A 140 -4.72 -10.71 15.68
N LYS A 141 -4.78 -12.01 15.97
CA LYS A 141 -5.98 -12.84 15.79
C LYS A 141 -7.20 -12.26 16.53
N ILE A 142 -7.00 -11.78 17.76
CA ILE A 142 -8.07 -11.18 18.57
C ILE A 142 -8.64 -9.92 17.86
N GLN A 143 -7.79 -9.14 17.26
CA GLN A 143 -8.21 -7.94 16.53
C GLN A 143 -8.98 -8.29 15.25
N ALA A 144 -8.57 -9.33 14.53
CA ALA A 144 -9.30 -9.84 13.36
C ALA A 144 -10.69 -10.35 13.75
N GLU A 145 -10.80 -11.10 14.86
CA GLU A 145 -12.06 -11.56 15.41
C GLU A 145 -12.96 -10.39 15.85
N ASN A 146 -12.39 -9.37 16.49
CA ASN A 146 -13.12 -8.16 16.89
C ASN A 146 -13.66 -7.41 15.66
N TRP A 147 -12.84 -7.21 14.62
CA TRP A 147 -13.27 -6.57 13.39
C TRP A 147 -14.38 -7.36 12.68
N TYR A 148 -14.27 -8.69 12.69
CA TYR A 148 -15.31 -9.56 12.14
C TYR A 148 -16.63 -9.39 12.89
N GLN A 149 -16.62 -9.40 14.22
CA GLN A 149 -17.83 -9.24 15.02
C GLN A 149 -18.43 -7.84 14.86
N GLU A 150 -17.61 -6.81 14.90
CA GLU A 150 -18.04 -5.43 14.71
C GLU A 150 -18.72 -5.21 13.36
N LEU A 151 -18.15 -5.69 12.27
CA LEU A 151 -18.77 -5.65 10.94
C LEU A 151 -20.07 -6.44 10.90
N LYS A 152 -20.09 -7.61 11.50
CA LYS A 152 -21.26 -8.47 11.56
C LYS A 152 -22.41 -7.80 12.30
N ASP A 153 -22.15 -7.18 13.43
CA ASP A 153 -23.15 -6.46 14.21
C ASP A 153 -23.75 -5.31 13.39
N HIS A 154 -22.92 -4.53 12.70
CA HIS A 154 -23.39 -3.45 11.82
C HIS A 154 -24.17 -3.94 10.57
N MET A 155 -23.94 -5.16 10.10
CA MET A 155 -24.72 -5.73 9.00
C MET A 155 -26.12 -6.20 9.43
N PHE A 156 -26.31 -6.53 10.71
CA PHE A 156 -27.60 -7.03 11.23
C PHE A 156 -28.44 -5.98 11.97
N ASP A 157 -27.86 -4.82 12.31
CA ASP A 157 -28.58 -3.71 12.97
C ASP A 157 -29.29 -2.76 11.98
N ASN A 158 -29.21 -3.03 10.69
CA ASN A 158 -29.94 -2.37 9.61
C ASN A 158 -31.04 -3.29 9.09
#